data_d2ed41100f88fd793c552055074a4886
#
_entry.id   d2ed41100f88fd793c552055074a4886
#
_cell.length_a   1.000
_cell.length_b   1.000
_cell.length_c   1.000
_cell.angle_alpha   90.00
_cell.angle_beta   90.00
_cell.angle_gamma   90.00
#
_symmetry.space_group_name_H-M   'P 1'
#
loop_
_entity.id
_entity.type
_entity.pdbx_description
1 polymer ?
#
loop_
_entity_poly.entity_id
_entity_poly.type
_entity_poly.pdbx_seq_one_letter_code
_entity_poly.pdbx_strand_id
1 'polypeptide(L)'
;MTLSELILAHPDLLVDDQTARYEQVGQVPGLCVGFVPGVMPGKWFTRWRERYSALAPLTEVALAEGQGLASLDAFADMALVRAEDEPEARDKKRYHAIELYRETPVVVLPKDHLLTVLETVPVAELAEEFLLQSPDEVPEWRDLSADYRAENPRPLPQMRHRADAIELVAAGLGLLVVPMSVARFYHRKDLTYRPVEGLGEYPVLLVWKREVREDAREQVIQDFVGITRGRTAASQRGSDSREVALEKQRREKEEAKRKRAAANKRREAEDRKKRNAQKKGNLRQYQAQKGGKGSAKGSGRGSRGKKR
;
A
#
# COMPACT_ATOMS: atom_id res chain seq x y z
N MET A 1 23.15 25.51 4.34
CA MET A 1 22.63 24.95 3.07
C MET A 1 21.29 24.32 3.35
N THR A 2 20.25 24.69 2.65
CA THR A 2 18.91 24.13 2.80
C THR A 2 18.84 22.76 2.12
N LEU A 3 17.82 21.93 2.44
CA LEU A 3 17.60 20.65 1.76
C LEU A 3 17.41 20.86 0.24
N SER A 4 16.72 21.91 -0.15
CA SER A 4 16.56 22.30 -1.56
C SER A 4 17.90 22.54 -2.24
N GLU A 5 18.77 23.35 -1.63
CA GLU A 5 20.14 23.60 -2.18
C GLU A 5 20.97 22.33 -2.28
N LEU A 6 20.83 21.40 -1.31
CA LEU A 6 21.52 20.10 -1.36
C LEU A 6 21.03 19.24 -2.52
N ILE A 7 19.73 19.13 -2.74
CA ILE A 7 19.14 18.36 -3.85
C ILE A 7 19.58 18.97 -5.19
N LEU A 8 19.48 20.28 -5.33
CA LEU A 8 19.84 21.01 -6.55
C LEU A 8 21.36 20.97 -6.88
N ALA A 9 22.19 20.74 -5.86
CA ALA A 9 23.63 20.55 -6.06
C ALA A 9 24.02 19.18 -6.67
N HIS A 10 23.07 18.24 -6.73
CA HIS A 10 23.31 16.87 -7.22
C HIS A 10 22.28 16.45 -8.29
N PRO A 11 22.21 17.15 -9.42
CA PRO A 11 21.23 16.86 -10.47
C PRO A 11 21.43 15.48 -11.11
N ASP A 12 22.64 14.95 -11.09
CA ASP A 12 23.03 13.62 -11.57
C ASP A 12 22.40 12.47 -10.78
N LEU A 13 21.93 12.74 -9.55
CA LEU A 13 21.24 11.77 -8.72
C LEU A 13 19.73 11.70 -9.01
N LEU A 14 19.18 12.61 -9.81
CA LEU A 14 17.73 12.73 -10.05
C LEU A 14 17.33 12.07 -11.36
N VAL A 15 16.07 11.60 -11.42
CA VAL A 15 15.44 11.22 -12.69
C VAL A 15 15.07 12.49 -13.44
N ASP A 16 15.62 12.66 -14.63
CA ASP A 16 15.37 13.79 -15.52
C ASP A 16 15.52 15.18 -14.86
N ASP A 17 15.21 16.25 -15.55
CA ASP A 17 15.26 17.62 -15.02
C ASP A 17 14.08 17.93 -14.08
N GLN A 18 14.15 17.39 -12.85
CA GLN A 18 13.17 17.65 -11.79
C GLN A 18 13.57 18.80 -10.86
N THR A 19 14.62 19.53 -11.18
CA THR A 19 15.17 20.62 -10.34
C THR A 19 14.12 21.64 -9.94
N ALA A 20 13.25 22.06 -10.87
CA ALA A 20 12.18 23.02 -10.60
C ALA A 20 11.20 22.58 -9.50
N ARG A 21 11.05 21.26 -9.28
CA ARG A 21 10.16 20.73 -8.25
C ARG A 21 10.65 21.01 -6.83
N TYR A 22 11.95 21.14 -6.66
CA TYR A 22 12.59 21.30 -5.35
C TYR A 22 12.94 22.74 -4.98
N GLU A 23 12.78 23.71 -5.88
CA GLU A 23 13.05 25.13 -5.62
C GLU A 23 12.23 25.71 -4.45
N GLN A 24 11.07 25.11 -4.15
CA GLN A 24 10.16 25.54 -3.08
C GLN A 24 10.18 24.65 -1.84
N VAL A 25 11.10 23.67 -1.73
CA VAL A 25 11.18 22.83 -0.54
C VAL A 25 11.55 23.65 0.67
N GLY A 26 10.65 23.71 1.65
CA GLY A 26 10.75 24.56 2.83
C GLY A 26 11.98 24.29 3.70
N GLN A 27 12.37 25.29 4.47
CA GLN A 27 13.51 25.25 5.40
C GLN A 27 13.28 24.40 6.65
N VAL A 28 12.09 23.81 6.81
CA VAL A 28 11.75 23.01 8.00
C VAL A 28 12.42 21.64 7.89
N PRO A 29 13.16 21.20 8.92
CA PRO A 29 13.72 19.86 8.96
C PRO A 29 12.62 18.81 8.83
N GLY A 30 12.54 18.17 7.70
CA GLY A 30 11.55 17.13 7.37
C GLY A 30 12.22 15.80 7.09
N LEU A 31 11.45 14.79 6.75
CA LEU A 31 11.95 13.51 6.26
C LEU A 31 12.17 13.59 4.75
N CYS A 32 13.38 13.29 4.28
CA CYS A 32 13.70 13.19 2.87
C CYS A 32 13.83 11.72 2.45
N VAL A 33 12.99 11.27 1.52
CA VAL A 33 12.99 9.88 1.04
C VAL A 33 13.19 9.84 -0.46
N GLY A 34 14.33 9.26 -0.88
CA GLY A 34 14.62 8.95 -2.27
C GLY A 34 13.96 7.65 -2.73
N PHE A 35 13.66 7.51 -4.01
CA PHE A 35 13.17 6.26 -4.59
C PHE A 35 13.54 6.15 -6.07
N VAL A 36 13.99 4.95 -6.46
CA VAL A 36 14.43 4.66 -7.83
C VAL A 36 13.24 4.41 -8.79
N PRO A 37 13.44 4.50 -10.12
CA PRO A 37 12.37 4.35 -11.11
C PRO A 37 11.57 3.05 -10.94
N GLY A 38 10.26 3.14 -11.12
CA GLY A 38 9.33 2.03 -10.98
C GLY A 38 8.91 1.71 -9.55
N VAL A 39 9.70 2.04 -8.53
CA VAL A 39 9.28 1.92 -7.13
C VAL A 39 8.17 2.93 -6.83
N MET A 40 7.05 2.46 -6.27
CA MET A 40 5.85 3.28 -6.06
C MET A 40 5.51 3.41 -4.55
N PRO A 41 6.16 4.32 -3.83
CA PRO A 41 5.99 4.49 -2.39
C PRO A 41 4.72 5.25 -1.99
N GLY A 42 3.86 5.64 -2.93
CA GLY A 42 2.73 6.55 -2.73
C GLY A 42 1.82 6.20 -1.56
N LYS A 43 1.55 4.91 -1.28
CA LYS A 43 0.75 4.48 -0.13
C LYS A 43 1.41 4.82 1.21
N TRP A 44 2.73 4.70 1.32
CA TRP A 44 3.47 5.04 2.53
C TRP A 44 3.57 6.55 2.70
N PHE A 45 3.81 7.27 1.62
CA PHE A 45 3.87 8.73 1.60
C PHE A 45 2.53 9.37 1.98
N THR A 46 1.41 8.85 1.45
CA THR A 46 0.07 9.30 1.85
C THR A 46 -0.16 9.08 3.34
N ARG A 47 0.17 7.89 3.86
CA ARG A 47 0.03 7.59 5.30
C ARG A 47 0.92 8.47 6.18
N TRP A 48 2.11 8.82 5.68
CA TRP A 48 3.00 9.76 6.39
C TRP A 48 2.38 11.14 6.47
N ARG A 49 1.92 11.68 5.36
CA ARG A 49 1.28 13.00 5.32
C ARG A 49 0.06 13.09 6.22
N GLU A 50 -0.75 12.05 6.26
CA GLU A 50 -1.94 11.99 7.12
C GLU A 50 -1.61 11.99 8.61
N ARG A 51 -0.45 11.47 9.02
CA ARG A 51 -0.15 11.22 10.44
C ARG A 51 0.95 12.11 11.01
N TYR A 52 1.92 12.47 10.20
CA TYR A 52 3.17 13.06 10.65
C TYR A 52 3.52 14.39 9.96
N SER A 53 2.69 14.89 9.03
CA SER A 53 3.00 16.13 8.29
C SER A 53 3.24 17.35 9.17
N ALA A 54 2.56 17.44 10.33
CA ALA A 54 2.75 18.52 11.29
C ALA A 54 4.06 18.38 12.10
N LEU A 55 4.57 17.15 12.25
CA LEU A 55 5.79 16.84 13.00
C LEU A 55 7.03 16.91 12.11
N ALA A 56 6.95 16.27 10.94
CA ALA A 56 8.04 16.21 9.97
C ALA A 56 7.46 16.19 8.55
N PRO A 57 7.51 17.30 7.81
CA PRO A 57 7.11 17.34 6.42
C PRO A 57 7.94 16.36 5.59
N LEU A 58 7.31 15.72 4.57
CA LEU A 58 7.95 14.74 3.71
C LEU A 58 8.40 15.39 2.40
N THR A 59 9.68 15.24 2.09
CA THR A 59 10.26 15.52 0.78
C THR A 59 10.46 14.19 0.04
N GLU A 60 9.84 14.06 -1.12
CA GLU A 60 9.93 12.89 -2.00
C GLU A 60 10.85 13.20 -3.16
N VAL A 61 11.88 12.37 -3.35
CA VAL A 61 12.88 12.58 -4.41
C VAL A 61 12.92 11.38 -5.33
N ALA A 62 12.53 11.57 -6.60
CA ALA A 62 12.72 10.57 -7.64
C ALA A 62 14.21 10.56 -8.07
N LEU A 63 14.85 9.43 -7.83
CA LEU A 63 16.29 9.23 -8.08
C LEU A 63 16.52 8.55 -9.42
N ALA A 64 17.67 8.77 -10.01
CA ALA A 64 18.15 7.96 -11.12
C ALA A 64 18.47 6.52 -10.67
N GLU A 65 18.56 5.59 -11.61
CA GLU A 65 18.87 4.19 -11.32
C GLU A 65 20.26 4.07 -10.69
N GLY A 66 20.35 3.24 -9.64
CA GLY A 66 21.61 3.01 -8.93
C GLY A 66 22.12 4.22 -8.12
N GLN A 67 21.27 5.22 -7.87
CA GLN A 67 21.66 6.44 -7.16
C GLN A 67 21.05 6.54 -5.73
N GLY A 68 20.47 5.47 -5.23
CA GLY A 68 19.87 5.46 -3.91
C GLY A 68 20.88 5.66 -2.80
N LEU A 69 21.98 4.90 -2.79
CA LEU A 69 23.02 5.02 -1.77
C LEU A 69 23.78 6.35 -1.87
N ALA A 70 24.05 6.84 -3.08
CA ALA A 70 24.65 8.15 -3.28
C ALA A 70 23.76 9.28 -2.75
N SER A 71 22.43 9.16 -2.90
CA SER A 71 21.50 10.13 -2.33
C SER A 71 21.54 10.19 -0.81
N LEU A 72 21.79 9.03 -0.14
CA LEU A 72 21.99 8.99 1.32
C LEU A 72 23.26 9.72 1.75
N ASP A 73 24.26 9.75 0.91
CA ASP A 73 25.50 10.50 1.17
C ASP A 73 25.33 12.00 0.94
N ALA A 74 24.43 12.38 0.05
CA ALA A 74 24.22 13.76 -0.36
C ALA A 74 23.13 14.51 0.42
N PHE A 75 21.90 13.95 0.50
CA PHE A 75 20.75 14.70 1.04
C PHE A 75 19.63 13.83 1.61
N ALA A 76 19.49 12.55 1.23
CA ALA A 76 18.38 11.74 1.64
C ALA A 76 18.60 11.11 3.03
N ASP A 77 17.53 11.00 3.80
CA ASP A 77 17.54 10.26 5.06
C ASP A 77 17.37 8.76 4.83
N MET A 78 16.55 8.43 3.84
CA MET A 78 16.21 7.07 3.46
C MET A 78 16.09 6.96 1.95
N ALA A 79 16.37 5.77 1.41
CA ALA A 79 16.20 5.47 0.00
C ALA A 79 15.48 4.13 -0.20
N LEU A 80 14.63 4.07 -1.21
CA LEU A 80 13.99 2.86 -1.71
C LEU A 80 14.75 2.41 -2.96
N VAL A 81 15.44 1.28 -2.86
CA VAL A 81 16.38 0.79 -3.88
C VAL A 81 16.10 -0.68 -4.21
N ARG A 82 16.58 -1.14 -5.36
CA ARG A 82 16.67 -2.57 -5.67
C ARG A 82 18.02 -3.11 -5.27
N ALA A 83 18.03 -4.26 -4.63
CA ALA A 83 19.24 -4.86 -4.11
C ALA A 83 20.24 -5.27 -5.22
N GLU A 84 19.76 -5.56 -6.40
CA GLU A 84 20.56 -5.93 -7.57
C GLU A 84 21.26 -4.72 -8.19
N ASP A 85 20.58 -3.56 -8.19
CA ASP A 85 21.15 -2.32 -8.72
C ASP A 85 22.20 -1.72 -7.75
N GLU A 86 22.05 -1.99 -6.45
CA GLU A 86 22.89 -1.44 -5.38
C GLU A 86 23.18 -2.53 -4.31
N PRO A 87 24.00 -3.53 -4.62
CA PRO A 87 24.28 -4.66 -3.72
C PRO A 87 24.92 -4.23 -2.40
N GLU A 88 25.64 -3.09 -2.37
CA GLU A 88 26.21 -2.50 -1.16
C GLU A 88 25.15 -2.08 -0.14
N ALA A 89 23.88 -1.92 -0.55
CA ALA A 89 22.77 -1.65 0.36
C ALA A 89 22.62 -2.72 1.46
N ARG A 90 23.16 -3.92 1.22
CA ARG A 90 23.17 -5.04 2.18
C ARG A 90 24.38 -5.01 3.14
N ASP A 91 25.29 -4.06 3.02
CA ASP A 91 26.40 -3.90 3.96
C ASP A 91 25.88 -3.43 5.33
N LYS A 92 25.74 -4.40 6.24
CA LYS A 92 25.26 -4.18 7.60
C LYS A 92 26.17 -3.29 8.46
N LYS A 93 27.39 -2.98 8.04
CA LYS A 93 28.28 -2.05 8.74
C LYS A 93 27.92 -0.60 8.42
N ARG A 94 27.49 -0.32 7.20
CA ARG A 94 27.17 1.02 6.70
C ARG A 94 25.70 1.36 6.78
N TYR A 95 24.83 0.38 6.52
CA TYR A 95 23.41 0.62 6.31
C TYR A 95 22.51 -0.26 7.19
N HIS A 96 21.34 0.26 7.51
CA HIS A 96 20.17 -0.52 7.84
C HIS A 96 19.40 -0.76 6.54
N ALA A 97 19.01 -2.00 6.30
CA ALA A 97 18.21 -2.37 5.14
C ALA A 97 17.03 -3.25 5.56
N ILE A 98 15.87 -2.97 5.04
CA ILE A 98 14.64 -3.75 5.25
C ILE A 98 14.07 -4.12 3.89
N GLU A 99 13.94 -5.42 3.63
CA GLU A 99 13.20 -5.90 2.45
C GLU A 99 11.72 -5.59 2.64
N LEU A 100 11.13 -4.87 1.68
CA LEU A 100 9.74 -4.47 1.70
C LEU A 100 8.85 -5.41 0.90
N TYR A 101 9.30 -5.77 -0.30
CA TYR A 101 8.63 -6.68 -1.22
C TYR A 101 9.61 -7.13 -2.30
N ARG A 102 9.15 -8.05 -3.15
CA ARG A 102 9.89 -8.53 -4.31
C ARG A 102 9.11 -8.24 -5.58
N GLU A 103 9.83 -7.97 -6.66
CA GLU A 103 9.27 -7.69 -7.97
C GLU A 103 9.51 -8.87 -8.91
N THR A 104 8.51 -9.22 -9.68
CA THR A 104 8.59 -10.30 -10.67
C THR A 104 9.47 -9.87 -11.84
N PRO A 105 10.44 -10.71 -12.28
CA PRO A 105 11.18 -10.49 -13.51
C PRO A 105 10.25 -10.59 -14.72
N VAL A 106 10.41 -9.66 -15.66
CA VAL A 106 9.69 -9.69 -16.94
C VAL A 106 10.63 -9.43 -18.09
N VAL A 107 10.37 -10.04 -19.23
CA VAL A 107 11.02 -9.68 -20.50
C VAL A 107 10.17 -8.65 -21.22
N VAL A 108 10.77 -7.53 -21.60
CA VAL A 108 10.19 -6.49 -22.45
C VAL A 108 10.51 -6.81 -23.90
N LEU A 109 9.50 -6.76 -24.75
CA LEU A 109 9.56 -7.19 -26.14
C LEU A 109 8.56 -6.41 -27.02
N PRO A 110 8.79 -6.31 -28.34
CA PRO A 110 7.82 -5.79 -29.29
C PRO A 110 6.50 -6.59 -29.26
N LYS A 111 5.37 -5.94 -29.54
CA LYS A 111 4.05 -6.62 -29.51
C LYS A 111 3.87 -7.72 -30.54
N ASP A 112 4.62 -7.67 -31.63
CA ASP A 112 4.63 -8.65 -32.71
C ASP A 112 5.67 -9.74 -32.56
N HIS A 113 6.43 -9.73 -31.45
CA HIS A 113 7.42 -10.76 -31.14
C HIS A 113 6.77 -12.11 -30.87
N LEU A 114 7.41 -13.22 -31.33
CA LEU A 114 6.85 -14.59 -31.19
C LEU A 114 6.57 -14.97 -29.74
N LEU A 115 7.41 -14.58 -28.80
CA LEU A 115 7.23 -14.90 -27.38
C LEU A 115 6.00 -14.25 -26.74
N THR A 116 5.33 -13.32 -27.45
CA THR A 116 4.07 -12.71 -26.94
C THR A 116 2.91 -13.68 -26.86
N VAL A 117 2.98 -14.83 -27.58
CA VAL A 117 1.95 -15.88 -27.53
C VAL A 117 1.95 -16.64 -26.20
N LEU A 118 3.06 -16.55 -25.44
CA LEU A 118 3.18 -17.15 -24.12
C LEU A 118 2.64 -16.18 -23.06
N GLU A 119 1.93 -16.69 -22.06
CA GLU A 119 1.54 -15.89 -20.88
C GLU A 119 2.72 -15.67 -19.94
N THR A 120 3.60 -16.68 -19.83
CA THR A 120 4.86 -16.66 -19.09
C THR A 120 5.95 -17.25 -19.95
N VAL A 121 7.11 -16.63 -20.02
CA VAL A 121 8.25 -17.04 -20.82
C VAL A 121 9.24 -17.82 -19.95
N PRO A 122 9.46 -19.12 -20.16
CA PRO A 122 10.58 -19.81 -19.54
C PRO A 122 11.91 -19.15 -19.91
N VAL A 123 12.84 -19.03 -18.98
CA VAL A 123 14.17 -18.43 -19.28
C VAL A 123 14.89 -19.16 -20.40
N ALA A 124 14.65 -20.45 -20.59
CA ALA A 124 15.20 -21.26 -21.69
C ALA A 124 14.79 -20.75 -23.08
N GLU A 125 13.58 -20.18 -23.22
CA GLU A 125 13.10 -19.60 -24.49
C GLU A 125 13.86 -18.30 -24.85
N LEU A 126 14.62 -17.73 -23.91
CA LEU A 126 15.49 -16.58 -24.16
C LEU A 126 16.90 -16.97 -24.57
N ALA A 127 17.23 -18.28 -24.62
CA ALA A 127 18.61 -18.73 -24.87
C ALA A 127 19.16 -18.28 -26.22
N GLU A 128 18.32 -18.19 -27.25
CA GLU A 128 18.68 -17.72 -28.59
C GLU A 128 18.35 -16.25 -28.86
N GLU A 129 17.88 -15.54 -27.83
CA GLU A 129 17.54 -14.12 -27.91
C GLU A 129 18.71 -13.24 -27.51
N PHE A 130 18.82 -12.07 -28.14
CA PHE A 130 19.79 -11.07 -27.76
C PHE A 130 19.23 -10.14 -26.67
N LEU A 131 19.77 -10.23 -25.45
CA LEU A 131 19.39 -9.31 -24.39
C LEU A 131 20.25 -8.03 -24.43
N LEU A 132 19.58 -6.89 -24.30
CA LEU A 132 20.15 -5.54 -24.25
C LEU A 132 20.63 -5.20 -22.83
N GLN A 133 21.40 -6.11 -22.23
CA GLN A 133 21.98 -5.96 -20.90
C GLN A 133 23.19 -6.88 -20.72
N SER A 134 23.99 -6.63 -19.69
CA SER A 134 25.14 -7.48 -19.41
C SER A 134 24.69 -8.90 -19.06
N PRO A 135 25.36 -9.94 -19.58
CA PRO A 135 25.07 -11.32 -19.18
C PRO A 135 25.16 -11.55 -17.67
N ASP A 136 25.99 -10.79 -16.96
CA ASP A 136 26.13 -10.92 -15.51
C ASP A 136 24.92 -10.39 -14.73
N GLU A 137 24.05 -9.58 -15.36
CA GLU A 137 22.81 -9.12 -14.77
C GLU A 137 21.71 -10.22 -14.76
N VAL A 138 21.84 -11.25 -15.64
CA VAL A 138 20.90 -12.38 -15.73
C VAL A 138 21.70 -13.68 -15.83
N PRO A 139 22.28 -14.16 -14.73
CA PRO A 139 23.19 -15.32 -14.75
C PRO A 139 22.57 -16.59 -15.34
N GLU A 140 21.27 -16.83 -15.08
CA GLU A 140 20.56 -18.00 -15.59
C GLU A 140 20.50 -17.97 -17.14
N TRP A 141 20.18 -16.82 -17.73
CA TRP A 141 20.22 -16.64 -19.17
C TRP A 141 21.64 -16.70 -19.71
N ARG A 142 22.61 -16.07 -19.02
CA ARG A 142 24.03 -16.10 -19.41
C ARG A 142 24.50 -17.54 -19.65
N ASP A 143 24.19 -18.43 -18.72
CA ASP A 143 24.65 -19.81 -18.74
C ASP A 143 23.91 -20.62 -19.82
N LEU A 144 22.60 -20.41 -20.03
CA LEU A 144 21.80 -21.08 -21.08
C LEU A 144 22.16 -20.59 -22.49
N SER A 145 22.51 -19.32 -22.66
CA SER A 145 22.79 -18.70 -23.95
C SER A 145 24.27 -18.77 -24.37
N ALA A 146 25.13 -19.42 -23.58
CA ALA A 146 26.59 -19.37 -23.75
C ALA A 146 27.05 -19.82 -25.15
N ASP A 147 26.55 -20.96 -25.61
CA ASP A 147 26.90 -21.52 -26.92
C ASP A 147 26.37 -20.65 -28.06
N TYR A 148 25.09 -20.23 -27.99
CA TYR A 148 24.52 -19.36 -29.00
C TYR A 148 25.24 -18.03 -29.11
N ARG A 149 25.63 -17.39 -28.00
CA ARG A 149 26.38 -16.13 -27.98
C ARG A 149 27.79 -16.30 -28.52
N ALA A 150 28.41 -17.45 -28.30
CA ALA A 150 29.74 -17.76 -28.86
C ALA A 150 29.70 -17.88 -30.38
N GLU A 151 28.65 -18.49 -30.93
CA GLU A 151 28.45 -18.65 -32.37
C GLU A 151 27.92 -17.38 -33.04
N ASN A 152 27.18 -16.54 -32.30
CA ASN A 152 26.56 -15.31 -32.79
C ASN A 152 27.00 -14.08 -31.97
N PRO A 153 28.29 -13.70 -32.03
CA PRO A 153 28.80 -12.60 -31.23
C PRO A 153 28.21 -11.26 -31.68
N ARG A 154 27.55 -10.57 -30.74
CA ARG A 154 26.98 -9.22 -30.93
C ARG A 154 27.48 -8.30 -29.83
N PRO A 155 28.08 -7.14 -30.15
CA PRO A 155 28.46 -6.17 -29.13
C PRO A 155 27.24 -5.57 -28.50
N LEU A 156 27.25 -5.42 -27.17
CA LEU A 156 26.22 -4.69 -26.45
C LEU A 156 26.32 -3.20 -26.79
N PRO A 157 25.21 -2.56 -27.22
CA PRO A 157 25.21 -1.12 -27.47
C PRO A 157 25.55 -0.34 -26.19
N GLN A 158 26.14 0.84 -26.35
CA GLN A 158 26.34 1.74 -25.21
C GLN A 158 24.98 2.33 -24.77
N MET A 159 24.61 2.05 -23.55
CA MET A 159 23.38 2.54 -22.92
C MET A 159 23.75 3.17 -21.58
N ARG A 160 23.19 4.33 -21.29
CA ARG A 160 23.43 5.04 -20.03
C ARG A 160 22.43 4.62 -18.95
N HIS A 161 21.19 4.32 -19.39
CA HIS A 161 20.06 4.00 -18.53
C HIS A 161 19.19 2.91 -19.16
N ARG A 162 18.38 2.24 -18.37
CA ARG A 162 17.39 1.26 -18.89
C ARG A 162 16.40 1.88 -19.88
N ALA A 163 16.16 3.19 -19.81
CA ALA A 163 15.38 3.91 -20.82
C ALA A 163 15.97 3.75 -22.23
N ASP A 164 17.31 3.86 -22.37
CA ASP A 164 17.97 3.67 -23.67
C ASP A 164 17.77 2.23 -24.18
N ALA A 165 17.88 1.23 -23.32
CA ALA A 165 17.61 -0.16 -23.66
C ALA A 165 16.17 -0.37 -24.14
N ILE A 166 15.18 0.24 -23.48
CA ILE A 166 13.77 0.18 -23.88
C ILE A 166 13.56 0.76 -25.31
N GLU A 167 14.23 1.86 -25.64
CA GLU A 167 14.20 2.42 -27.00
C GLU A 167 14.79 1.44 -28.03
N LEU A 168 15.87 0.74 -27.69
CA LEU A 168 16.48 -0.26 -28.56
C LEU A 168 15.58 -1.51 -28.71
N VAL A 169 14.85 -1.93 -27.65
CA VAL A 169 13.83 -2.97 -27.77
C VAL A 169 12.74 -2.53 -28.74
N ALA A 170 12.27 -1.29 -28.66
CA ALA A 170 11.27 -0.76 -29.57
C ALA A 170 11.75 -0.70 -31.02
N ALA A 171 13.07 -0.52 -31.25
CA ALA A 171 13.69 -0.59 -32.55
C ALA A 171 13.94 -2.04 -33.04
N GLY A 172 13.55 -3.07 -32.28
CA GLY A 172 13.73 -4.48 -32.65
C GLY A 172 15.18 -4.98 -32.56
N LEU A 173 16.05 -4.31 -31.79
CA LEU A 173 17.47 -4.65 -31.72
C LEU A 173 17.78 -5.74 -30.67
N GLY A 174 16.81 -6.12 -29.85
CA GLY A 174 16.93 -7.17 -28.85
C GLY A 174 15.79 -7.09 -27.82
N LEU A 175 15.90 -7.86 -26.76
CA LEU A 175 14.94 -7.91 -25.64
C LEU A 175 15.62 -7.38 -24.37
N LEU A 176 14.82 -7.13 -23.34
CA LEU A 176 15.36 -6.62 -22.06
C LEU A 176 14.63 -7.30 -20.90
N VAL A 177 15.36 -7.88 -19.95
CA VAL A 177 14.81 -8.43 -18.71
C VAL A 177 14.93 -7.40 -17.60
N VAL A 178 13.79 -7.05 -17.00
CA VAL A 178 13.71 -6.04 -15.94
C VAL A 178 12.65 -6.40 -14.89
N PRO A 179 12.66 -5.76 -13.72
CA PRO A 179 11.52 -5.81 -12.80
C PRO A 179 10.23 -5.31 -13.47
N MET A 180 9.10 -5.94 -13.18
CA MET A 180 7.79 -5.58 -13.78
C MET A 180 7.45 -4.10 -13.58
N SER A 181 7.83 -3.52 -12.47
CA SER A 181 7.58 -2.11 -12.19
C SER A 181 8.35 -1.17 -13.12
N VAL A 182 9.57 -1.55 -13.51
CA VAL A 182 10.40 -0.82 -14.49
C VAL A 182 9.78 -0.90 -15.88
N ALA A 183 9.33 -2.09 -16.30
CA ALA A 183 8.61 -2.26 -17.57
C ALA A 183 7.33 -1.40 -17.64
N ARG A 184 6.65 -1.22 -16.49
CA ARG A 184 5.46 -0.35 -16.38
C ARG A 184 5.82 1.14 -16.36
N PHE A 185 6.92 1.49 -15.72
CA PHE A 185 7.40 2.86 -15.62
C PHE A 185 7.81 3.41 -17.01
N TYR A 186 8.53 2.62 -17.80
CA TYR A 186 8.93 2.96 -19.17
C TYR A 186 7.95 2.43 -20.23
N HIS A 187 6.67 2.35 -19.89
CA HIS A 187 5.64 1.82 -20.79
C HIS A 187 5.59 2.54 -22.13
N ARG A 188 5.60 1.75 -23.22
CA ARG A 188 5.40 2.22 -24.60
C ARG A 188 4.23 1.47 -25.27
N LYS A 189 3.57 2.13 -26.23
CA LYS A 189 2.42 1.56 -26.95
C LYS A 189 2.79 0.40 -27.89
N ASP A 190 4.02 0.39 -28.38
CA ASP A 190 4.58 -0.58 -29.32
C ASP A 190 5.21 -1.78 -28.61
N LEU A 191 5.43 -1.70 -27.29
CA LEU A 191 5.99 -2.75 -26.48
C LEU A 191 4.95 -3.46 -25.60
N THR A 192 5.31 -4.64 -25.15
CA THR A 192 4.61 -5.39 -24.10
C THR A 192 5.65 -6.05 -23.20
N TYR A 193 5.21 -6.74 -22.16
CA TYR A 193 6.09 -7.55 -21.33
C TYR A 193 5.42 -8.86 -20.94
N ARG A 194 6.24 -9.88 -20.64
CA ARG A 194 5.80 -11.18 -20.11
C ARG A 194 6.63 -11.54 -18.89
N PRO A 195 6.02 -12.11 -17.85
CA PRO A 195 6.78 -12.69 -16.73
C PRO A 195 7.77 -13.73 -17.25
N VAL A 196 8.96 -13.78 -16.62
CA VAL A 196 9.97 -14.79 -16.95
C VAL A 196 10.03 -15.81 -15.81
N GLU A 197 9.82 -17.07 -16.13
CA GLU A 197 9.96 -18.18 -15.20
C GLU A 197 11.40 -18.70 -15.21
N GLY A 198 11.89 -19.08 -14.02
CA GLY A 198 13.27 -19.57 -13.84
C GLY A 198 14.27 -18.49 -13.46
N LEU A 199 13.84 -17.24 -13.27
CA LEU A 199 14.65 -16.16 -12.74
C LEU A 199 14.28 -15.84 -11.30
N GLY A 200 15.26 -15.33 -10.53
CA GLY A 200 15.02 -14.79 -9.19
C GLY A 200 14.19 -13.50 -9.21
N GLU A 201 13.39 -13.28 -8.17
CA GLU A 201 12.67 -12.01 -7.98
C GLU A 201 13.61 -10.91 -7.51
N TYR A 202 13.29 -9.66 -7.83
CA TYR A 202 14.06 -8.46 -7.46
C TYR A 202 13.61 -7.90 -6.11
N PRO A 203 14.38 -8.03 -5.01
CA PRO A 203 14.05 -7.45 -3.72
C PRO A 203 14.13 -5.92 -3.75
N VAL A 204 13.09 -5.26 -3.26
CA VAL A 204 13.07 -3.82 -3.01
C VAL A 204 13.32 -3.58 -1.53
N LEU A 205 14.34 -2.77 -1.25
CA LEU A 205 14.82 -2.44 0.08
C LEU A 205 14.49 -1.00 0.45
N LEU A 206 14.15 -0.77 1.71
CA LEU A 206 14.24 0.53 2.36
C LEU A 206 15.57 0.59 3.09
N VAL A 207 16.42 1.56 2.75
CA VAL A 207 17.79 1.68 3.23
C VAL A 207 18.01 3.03 3.89
N TRP A 208 18.79 3.07 4.97
CA TRP A 208 19.27 4.29 5.61
C TRP A 208 20.62 4.04 6.30
N LYS A 209 21.41 5.10 6.51
CA LYS A 209 22.75 4.99 7.10
C LYS A 209 22.74 4.55 8.55
N ARG A 210 23.73 3.76 8.93
CA ARG A 210 24.10 3.46 10.32
C ARG A 210 24.99 4.55 10.89
N GLU A 211 24.42 5.65 11.24
CA GLU A 211 25.13 6.74 11.91
C GLU A 211 24.41 7.11 13.21
N VAL A 212 25.15 7.70 14.14
CA VAL A 212 24.55 8.25 15.35
C VAL A 212 23.81 9.54 14.97
N ARG A 213 22.52 9.57 15.22
CA ARG A 213 21.65 10.71 15.00
C ARG A 213 21.13 11.26 16.32
N GLU A 214 20.65 12.48 16.31
CA GLU A 214 19.83 13.00 17.40
C GLU A 214 18.58 12.13 17.58
N ASP A 215 18.13 11.94 18.83
CA ASP A 215 16.99 11.07 19.18
C ASP A 215 15.71 11.43 18.37
N ALA A 216 15.47 12.73 18.17
CA ALA A 216 14.32 13.20 17.40
C ALA A 216 14.38 12.77 15.93
N ARG A 217 15.56 12.79 15.30
CA ARG A 217 15.76 12.37 13.90
C ARG A 217 15.64 10.87 13.75
N GLU A 218 16.22 10.12 14.66
CA GLU A 218 16.09 8.66 14.71
C GLU A 218 14.62 8.24 14.88
N GLN A 219 13.86 8.94 15.72
CA GLN A 219 12.44 8.67 15.91
C GLN A 219 11.64 8.86 14.62
N VAL A 220 11.89 9.93 13.86
CA VAL A 220 11.25 10.20 12.56
C VAL A 220 11.51 9.04 11.57
N ILE A 221 12.76 8.56 11.50
CA ILE A 221 13.13 7.40 10.66
C ILE A 221 12.38 6.14 11.12
N GLN A 222 12.36 5.85 12.42
CA GLN A 222 11.69 4.68 12.98
C GLN A 222 10.16 4.72 12.79
N ASP A 223 9.56 5.90 12.79
CA ASP A 223 8.15 6.08 12.50
C ASP A 223 7.83 5.76 11.03
N PHE A 224 8.69 6.19 10.08
CA PHE A 224 8.54 5.83 8.68
C PHE A 224 8.74 4.32 8.45
N VAL A 225 9.74 3.71 9.06
CA VAL A 225 9.92 2.25 9.09
C VAL A 225 8.66 1.55 9.61
N GLY A 226 8.03 2.12 10.64
CA GLY A 226 6.78 1.60 11.16
C GLY A 226 5.63 1.64 10.15
N ILE A 227 5.52 2.70 9.35
CA ILE A 227 4.53 2.84 8.29
C ILE A 227 4.76 1.81 7.19
N THR A 228 6.01 1.61 6.74
CA THR A 228 6.34 0.63 5.69
C THR A 228 6.04 -0.79 6.14
N ARG A 229 6.21 -1.11 7.43
CA ARG A 229 5.86 -2.40 8.03
C ARG A 229 4.38 -2.56 8.38
N GLY A 230 3.52 -1.64 7.95
CA GLY A 230 2.07 -1.74 8.13
C GLY A 230 1.56 -1.33 9.49
N ARG A 231 2.32 -0.57 10.31
CA ARG A 231 1.81 -0.01 11.56
C ARG A 231 0.57 0.83 11.30
N THR A 232 -0.49 0.50 11.99
CA THR A 232 -1.71 1.32 12.03
C THR A 232 -1.54 2.48 13.00
N ALA A 233 -2.41 3.51 12.92
CA ALA A 233 -2.41 4.62 13.86
C ALA A 233 -2.59 4.18 15.34
N ALA A 234 -3.12 2.97 15.57
CA ALA A 234 -3.29 2.38 16.89
C ALA A 234 -2.04 1.65 17.42
N SER A 235 -0.98 1.49 16.60
CA SER A 235 0.24 0.79 16.94
C SER A 235 1.36 1.75 17.30
N GLN A 236 1.21 2.51 18.39
CA GLN A 236 2.29 3.36 18.92
C GLN A 236 3.25 2.52 19.75
N ARG A 237 4.57 2.73 19.61
CA ARG A 237 5.60 2.19 20.49
C ARG A 237 6.01 3.26 21.50
N GLY A 238 5.59 3.05 22.73
CA GLY A 238 5.98 3.85 23.91
C GLY A 238 5.20 3.34 25.11
N SER A 239 5.73 3.44 26.32
CA SER A 239 5.09 3.03 27.57
C SER A 239 3.71 3.70 27.76
N ASP A 240 3.55 4.93 27.29
CA ASP A 240 2.29 5.67 27.33
C ASP A 240 1.21 5.10 26.41
N SER A 241 1.61 4.40 25.35
CA SER A 241 0.68 3.88 24.32
C SER A 241 -0.09 2.65 24.78
N ARG A 242 0.47 1.87 25.70
CA ARG A 242 -0.23 0.71 26.26
C ARG A 242 -1.36 1.16 27.17
N GLU A 243 -1.14 2.22 27.95
CA GLU A 243 -2.19 2.80 28.81
C GLU A 243 -3.28 3.49 28.00
N VAL A 244 -2.93 4.31 27.00
CA VAL A 244 -3.89 4.99 26.12
C VAL A 244 -4.69 3.98 25.27
N ALA A 245 -4.06 2.92 24.77
CA ALA A 245 -4.76 1.86 24.02
C ALA A 245 -5.68 1.03 24.95
N LEU A 246 -5.24 0.76 26.20
CA LEU A 246 -6.05 0.07 27.21
C LEU A 246 -7.23 0.92 27.64
N GLU A 247 -7.03 2.22 27.80
CA GLU A 247 -8.09 3.17 28.16
C GLU A 247 -9.10 3.33 27.04
N LYS A 248 -8.65 3.39 25.76
CA LYS A 248 -9.54 3.40 24.60
C LYS A 248 -10.37 2.12 24.51
N GLN A 249 -9.75 0.94 24.69
CA GLN A 249 -10.48 -0.33 24.74
C GLN A 249 -11.49 -0.39 25.90
N ARG A 250 -11.13 0.17 27.06
CA ARG A 250 -12.08 0.25 28.21
C ARG A 250 -13.25 1.15 27.85
N ARG A 251 -13.03 2.32 27.27
CA ARG A 251 -14.09 3.24 26.82
C ARG A 251 -15.02 2.60 25.77
N GLU A 252 -14.45 1.93 24.78
CA GLU A 252 -15.22 1.23 23.74
C GLU A 252 -16.04 0.07 24.31
N LYS A 253 -15.48 -0.72 25.24
CA LYS A 253 -16.20 -1.78 25.96
C LYS A 253 -17.33 -1.22 26.84
N GLU A 254 -17.07 -0.11 27.51
CA GLU A 254 -18.06 0.53 28.36
C GLU A 254 -19.20 1.15 27.53
N GLU A 255 -18.88 1.76 26.40
CA GLU A 255 -19.89 2.29 25.47
C GLU A 255 -20.72 1.17 24.83
N ALA A 256 -20.11 0.06 24.43
CA ALA A 256 -20.80 -1.12 23.94
C ALA A 256 -21.70 -1.74 25.02
N LYS A 257 -21.25 -1.77 26.27
CA LYS A 257 -22.04 -2.23 27.44
C LYS A 257 -23.22 -1.31 27.70
N ARG A 258 -23.03 0.00 27.64
CA ARG A 258 -24.10 1.01 27.75
C ARG A 258 -25.14 0.88 26.62
N LYS A 259 -24.68 0.69 25.38
CA LYS A 259 -25.56 0.48 24.21
C LYS A 259 -26.38 -0.81 24.34
N ARG A 260 -25.77 -1.92 24.82
CA ARG A 260 -26.44 -3.19 25.08
C ARG A 260 -27.49 -3.06 26.24
N ALA A 261 -27.11 -2.39 27.33
CA ALA A 261 -28.00 -2.15 28.44
C ALA A 261 -29.21 -1.27 28.05
N ALA A 262 -28.96 -0.22 27.23
CA ALA A 262 -30.06 0.63 26.72
C ALA A 262 -30.98 -0.14 25.75
N ALA A 263 -30.44 -1.02 24.90
CA ALA A 263 -31.21 -1.87 24.00
C ALA A 263 -32.08 -2.89 24.78
N ASN A 264 -31.54 -3.51 25.85
CA ASN A 264 -32.28 -4.41 26.72
C ASN A 264 -33.41 -3.68 27.44
N LYS A 265 -33.15 -2.48 27.99
CA LYS A 265 -34.13 -1.66 28.65
C LYS A 265 -35.28 -1.24 27.70
N ARG A 266 -34.97 -0.96 26.44
CA ARG A 266 -35.99 -0.71 25.41
C ARG A 266 -36.83 -1.96 25.11
N ARG A 267 -36.20 -3.14 24.96
CA ARG A 267 -36.91 -4.41 24.78
C ARG A 267 -37.84 -4.74 25.95
N GLU A 268 -37.35 -4.63 27.19
CA GLU A 268 -38.16 -4.85 28.39
C GLU A 268 -39.37 -3.88 28.49
N ALA A 269 -39.14 -2.61 28.13
CA ALA A 269 -40.22 -1.60 28.10
C ALA A 269 -41.26 -1.92 27.02
N GLU A 270 -40.82 -2.43 25.87
CA GLU A 270 -41.71 -2.84 24.77
C GLU A 270 -42.51 -4.11 25.13
N ASP A 271 -41.86 -5.09 25.73
CA ASP A 271 -42.52 -6.30 26.23
C ASP A 271 -43.51 -6.01 27.36
N ARG A 272 -43.17 -5.06 28.24
CA ARG A 272 -44.10 -4.57 29.27
C ARG A 272 -45.33 -3.87 28.66
N LYS A 273 -45.14 -3.09 27.61
CA LYS A 273 -46.26 -2.48 26.86
C LYS A 273 -47.12 -3.54 26.18
N LYS A 274 -46.54 -4.56 25.56
CA LYS A 274 -47.27 -5.68 24.93
C LYS A 274 -48.06 -6.47 25.96
N ARG A 275 -47.48 -6.83 27.11
CA ARG A 275 -48.17 -7.52 28.22
C ARG A 275 -49.31 -6.71 28.78
N ASN A 276 -49.15 -5.40 28.95
CA ASN A 276 -50.20 -4.51 29.43
C ASN A 276 -51.35 -4.36 28.41
N ALA A 277 -51.03 -4.29 27.10
CA ALA A 277 -52.02 -4.26 26.04
C ALA A 277 -52.84 -5.57 25.99
N GLN A 278 -52.16 -6.71 26.14
CA GLN A 278 -52.81 -8.03 26.19
C GLN A 278 -53.71 -8.20 27.41
N LYS A 279 -53.28 -7.73 28.61
CA LYS A 279 -54.12 -7.71 29.81
C LYS A 279 -55.35 -6.84 29.64
N LYS A 280 -55.22 -5.64 29.01
CA LYS A 280 -56.38 -4.78 28.70
C LYS A 280 -57.32 -5.42 27.68
N GLY A 281 -56.80 -6.13 26.67
CA GLY A 281 -57.58 -6.89 25.70
C GLY A 281 -58.43 -8.00 26.36
N ASN A 282 -57.77 -8.81 27.20
CA ASN A 282 -58.47 -9.89 27.94
C ASN A 282 -59.51 -9.36 28.91
N LEU A 283 -59.22 -8.22 29.56
CA LEU A 283 -60.23 -7.60 30.48
C LEU A 283 -61.42 -7.09 29.70
N ARG A 284 -61.28 -6.52 28.53
CA ARG A 284 -62.38 -6.09 27.65
C ARG A 284 -63.22 -7.29 27.16
N GLN A 285 -62.58 -8.40 26.77
CA GLN A 285 -63.29 -9.62 26.37
C GLN A 285 -64.09 -10.22 27.54
N TYR A 286 -63.51 -10.25 28.75
CA TYR A 286 -64.20 -10.72 29.95
C TYR A 286 -65.43 -9.85 30.33
N GLN A 287 -65.29 -8.53 30.19
CA GLN A 287 -66.38 -7.60 30.39
C GLN A 287 -67.51 -7.72 29.34
N ALA A 288 -67.13 -7.96 28.06
CA ALA A 288 -68.13 -8.19 27.01
C ALA A 288 -68.90 -9.51 27.17
N GLN A 289 -68.20 -10.58 27.68
CA GLN A 289 -68.95 -11.84 28.02
C GLN A 289 -69.87 -11.74 29.21
N LYS A 290 -69.55 -10.91 30.19
CA LYS A 290 -70.49 -10.69 31.34
C LYS A 290 -71.67 -9.79 30.99
N GLY A 291 -71.52 -8.81 30.07
CA GLY A 291 -72.61 -7.94 29.64
C GLY A 291 -73.60 -8.61 28.72
N GLY A 292 -73.29 -9.77 28.12
CA GLY A 292 -74.19 -10.54 27.23
C GLY A 292 -75.16 -11.51 27.94
N LYS A 293 -75.10 -11.68 29.26
CA LYS A 293 -75.96 -12.61 30.02
C LYS A 293 -77.12 -11.94 30.78
N GLY A 294 -77.48 -10.69 30.49
CA GLY A 294 -78.43 -9.90 31.23
C GLY A 294 -79.68 -9.43 30.48
N SER A 295 -80.18 -10.14 29.44
CA SER A 295 -81.48 -9.76 28.86
C SER A 295 -82.14 -10.95 28.16
N ALA A 296 -82.70 -11.88 28.99
CA ALA A 296 -83.71 -12.78 28.55
C ALA A 296 -84.54 -13.23 29.79
N LYS A 297 -85.53 -12.48 30.19
CA LYS A 297 -86.78 -12.98 30.78
C LYS A 297 -87.71 -11.80 31.15
N GLY A 298 -88.92 -11.88 30.63
CA GLY A 298 -90.03 -11.19 31.18
C GLY A 298 -91.01 -10.67 30.16
N SER A 299 -91.67 -11.60 29.46
CA SER A 299 -93.00 -11.33 28.84
C SER A 299 -94.08 -11.12 29.88
N GLY A 300 -95.05 -10.24 29.64
CA GLY A 300 -96.33 -10.39 30.29
C GLY A 300 -97.10 -9.12 30.44
N ARG A 301 -98.03 -8.90 29.52
CA ARG A 301 -99.42 -8.52 29.69
C ARG A 301 -99.85 -7.31 30.59
N GLY A 302 -100.68 -6.51 29.98
CA GLY A 302 -101.79 -5.88 30.67
C GLY A 302 -101.95 -4.40 30.36
N SER A 303 -102.60 -4.01 29.29
CA SER A 303 -104.01 -3.64 29.18
C SER A 303 -104.47 -2.42 30.03
N ARG A 304 -105.02 -1.47 29.28
CA ARG A 304 -106.05 -0.42 29.73
C ARG A 304 -105.46 0.74 30.55
N GLY A 305 -105.70 1.95 30.22
CA GLY A 305 -106.84 2.63 29.69
C GLY A 305 -106.77 4.09 30.08
N LYS A 306 -107.26 4.91 29.17
CA LYS A 306 -108.10 6.13 29.31
C LYS A 306 -107.57 7.38 30.03
N LYS A 307 -107.63 8.42 29.24
CA LYS A 307 -108.19 9.77 29.53
C LYS A 307 -107.38 10.66 30.49
N ARG A 308 -106.98 11.78 30.06
CA ARG A 308 -107.56 13.01 29.47
C ARG A 308 -106.43 13.81 28.81
#